data_a7b3cf5f4d8b9c3942f6795bb3554346
#
_entry.id   a7b3cf5f4d8b9c3942f6795bb3554346
#
_cell.length_a   1.000
_cell.length_b   1.000
_cell.length_c   1.000
_cell.angle_alpha   90.00
_cell.angle_beta   90.00
_cell.angle_gamma   90.00
#
_symmetry.space_group_name_H-M   'P 1'
#
loop_
_entity.id
_entity.type
_entity.pdbx_description
1 polymer ?
#
loop_
_entity_poly.entity_id
_entity_poly.type
_entity_poly.pdbx_seq_one_letter_code
_entity_poly.pdbx_strand_id
1 'polypeptide(L)'
;MNRYLRYAAIIAITGAASAAVAKVVKAAHPALKGAETSSQAKLTLATARSTALKARPGRITDQEIEHEAGGTGLRYSFDIKNKGVAYEVGVDAGTGAVLENKLEGKNPD
;
A
#
# COMPACT_ATOMS: atom_id res chain seq x y z
N MET A 1 7.35 42.13 -16.67
CA MET A 1 6.39 41.72 -17.70
C MET A 1 6.53 40.27 -18.05
N ASN A 2 7.70 39.91 -18.51
CA ASN A 2 7.89 38.55 -19.01
C ASN A 2 7.72 37.48 -17.97
N ARG A 3 7.82 37.82 -16.73
CA ARG A 3 7.72 36.84 -15.64
C ARG A 3 6.35 36.17 -15.58
N TYR A 4 5.34 36.81 -16.08
CA TYR A 4 4.00 36.23 -16.04
C TYR A 4 3.84 35.06 -16.99
N LEU A 5 4.50 35.11 -18.12
CA LEU A 5 4.43 34.04 -19.10
C LEU A 5 5.06 32.77 -18.61
N ARG A 6 6.08 32.91 -17.78
CA ARG A 6 6.79 31.75 -17.26
C ARG A 6 5.95 30.91 -16.33
N TYR A 7 5.06 31.54 -15.59
CA TYR A 7 4.24 30.79 -14.64
C TYR A 7 3.24 29.87 -15.34
N ALA A 8 2.68 30.31 -16.44
CA ALA A 8 1.72 29.51 -17.16
C ALA A 8 2.35 28.22 -17.68
N ALA A 9 3.58 28.30 -18.18
CA ALA A 9 4.26 27.13 -18.72
C ALA A 9 4.52 26.08 -17.63
N ILE A 10 4.88 26.52 -16.44
CA ILE A 10 5.17 25.62 -15.34
C ILE A 10 3.95 24.80 -14.94
N ILE A 11 2.79 25.46 -14.92
CA ILE A 11 1.56 24.78 -14.51
C ILE A 11 1.20 23.65 -15.46
N ALA A 12 1.36 23.88 -16.75
CA ALA A 12 1.02 22.86 -17.74
C ALA A 12 1.87 21.60 -17.59
N ILE A 13 3.15 21.76 -17.33
CA ILE A 13 4.05 20.63 -17.18
C ILE A 13 3.68 19.78 -15.96
N THR A 14 3.34 20.43 -14.87
CA THR A 14 3.01 19.73 -13.63
C THR A 14 1.80 18.85 -13.78
N GLY A 15 0.77 19.31 -14.47
CA GLY A 15 -0.44 18.53 -14.66
C GLY A 15 -0.20 17.24 -15.44
N ALA A 16 0.60 17.31 -16.49
CA ALA A 16 0.88 16.14 -17.30
C ALA A 16 1.65 15.07 -16.51
N ALA A 17 2.64 15.49 -15.73
CA ALA A 17 3.43 14.57 -14.94
C ALA A 17 2.57 13.82 -13.90
N SER A 18 1.62 14.51 -13.29
CA SER A 18 0.76 13.89 -12.28
C SER A 18 -0.10 12.78 -12.86
N ALA A 19 -0.63 12.95 -14.04
CA ALA A 19 -1.47 11.94 -14.68
C ALA A 19 -0.69 10.66 -14.97
N ALA A 20 0.54 10.78 -15.45
CA ALA A 20 1.37 9.63 -15.76
C ALA A 20 1.71 8.83 -14.50
N VAL A 21 2.04 9.51 -13.41
CA VAL A 21 2.38 8.84 -12.15
C VAL A 21 1.19 8.06 -11.61
N ALA A 22 -0.01 8.62 -11.69
CA ALA A 22 -1.19 7.96 -11.19
C ALA A 22 -1.45 6.62 -11.89
N LYS A 23 -1.24 6.54 -13.19
CA LYS A 23 -1.41 5.31 -13.95
C LYS A 23 -0.44 4.23 -13.50
N VAL A 24 0.82 4.58 -13.32
CA VAL A 24 1.85 3.63 -12.92
C VAL A 24 1.56 3.03 -11.55
N VAL A 25 1.19 3.89 -10.60
CA VAL A 25 0.89 3.43 -9.23
C VAL A 25 -0.28 2.46 -9.24
N LYS A 26 -1.32 2.75 -10.02
CA LYS A 26 -2.51 1.90 -10.06
C LYS A 26 -2.20 0.49 -10.58
N ALA A 27 -1.26 0.35 -11.50
CA ALA A 27 -0.91 -0.94 -12.07
C ALA A 27 0.00 -1.77 -11.17
N ALA A 28 0.53 -1.22 -10.08
CA ALA A 28 1.57 -1.85 -9.27
C ALA A 28 1.04 -2.72 -8.13
N HIS A 29 -0.28 -2.77 -7.90
CA HIS A 29 -0.82 -3.47 -6.74
C HIS A 29 -1.69 -4.66 -7.14
N PRO A 30 -1.57 -5.78 -6.42
CA PRO A 30 -2.44 -6.93 -6.64
C PRO A 30 -3.86 -6.66 -6.17
N ALA A 31 -4.79 -7.53 -6.53
CA ALA A 31 -6.14 -7.45 -6.04
C ALA A 31 -6.17 -7.72 -4.53
N LEU A 32 -7.15 -7.16 -3.84
CA LEU A 32 -7.33 -7.39 -2.41
C LEU A 32 -8.18 -8.64 -2.20
N LYS A 33 -7.61 -9.67 -1.59
CA LYS A 33 -8.36 -10.86 -1.20
C LYS A 33 -9.20 -10.54 0.03
N GLY A 34 -10.42 -11.06 0.06
CA GLY A 34 -11.35 -10.80 1.16
C GLY A 34 -12.00 -9.44 1.09
N ALA A 35 -12.06 -8.84 -0.09
CA ALA A 35 -12.53 -7.47 -0.26
C ALA A 35 -13.95 -7.23 0.26
N GLU A 36 -14.77 -8.26 0.30
CA GLU A 36 -16.13 -8.14 0.84
C GLU A 36 -16.13 -7.77 2.33
N THR A 37 -15.03 -8.05 3.02
CA THR A 37 -14.89 -7.73 4.45
C THR A 37 -14.40 -6.29 4.66
N SER A 38 -13.94 -5.63 3.60
CA SER A 38 -13.29 -4.33 3.73
C SER A 38 -14.19 -3.23 4.27
N SER A 39 -15.52 -3.38 4.16
CA SER A 39 -16.44 -2.40 4.72
C SER A 39 -16.38 -2.33 6.24
N GLN A 40 -15.83 -3.35 6.90
CA GLN A 40 -15.69 -3.38 8.35
C GLN A 40 -14.41 -2.68 8.82
N ALA A 41 -13.51 -2.37 7.91
CA ALA A 41 -12.25 -1.73 8.24
C ALA A 41 -12.45 -0.23 8.50
N LYS A 42 -11.74 0.31 9.49
CA LYS A 42 -11.70 1.76 9.72
C LYS A 42 -10.61 2.42 8.91
N LEU A 43 -9.52 1.71 8.67
CA LEU A 43 -8.45 2.17 7.79
C LEU A 43 -8.74 1.78 6.35
N THR A 44 -8.40 2.66 5.42
CA THR A 44 -8.44 2.31 4.01
C THR A 44 -7.27 1.41 3.65
N LEU A 45 -7.43 0.65 2.57
CA LEU A 45 -6.34 -0.17 2.04
C LEU A 45 -5.11 0.68 1.70
N ALA A 46 -5.32 1.87 1.14
CA ALA A 46 -4.21 2.75 0.78
C ALA A 46 -3.39 3.14 2.01
N THR A 47 -4.05 3.47 3.11
CA THR A 47 -3.36 3.81 4.36
C THR A 47 -2.62 2.59 4.91
N ALA A 48 -3.27 1.43 4.90
CA ALA A 48 -2.64 0.21 5.39
C ALA A 48 -1.40 -0.16 4.56
N ARG A 49 -1.47 -0.01 3.23
CA ARG A 49 -0.31 -0.24 2.36
C ARG A 49 0.85 0.67 2.72
N SER A 50 0.55 1.95 2.92
CA SER A 50 1.57 2.92 3.27
C SER A 50 2.25 2.55 4.59
N THR A 51 1.47 2.15 5.58
CA THR A 51 1.99 1.72 6.87
C THR A 51 2.88 0.48 6.72
N ALA A 52 2.41 -0.50 5.96
CA ALA A 52 3.17 -1.73 5.74
C ALA A 52 4.50 -1.45 5.04
N LEU A 53 4.51 -0.60 4.02
CA LEU A 53 5.71 -0.29 3.27
C LEU A 53 6.71 0.55 4.07
N LYS A 54 6.25 1.31 5.05
CA LYS A 54 7.15 1.99 5.98
C LYS A 54 7.81 0.98 6.91
N ALA A 55 7.04 -0.01 7.37
CA ALA A 55 7.58 -1.03 8.26
C ALA A 55 8.53 -1.98 7.52
N ARG A 56 8.21 -2.27 6.27
CA ARG A 56 9.01 -3.19 5.44
C ARG A 56 9.02 -2.68 4.00
N PRO A 57 10.01 -1.91 3.59
CA PRO A 57 10.09 -1.42 2.21
C PRO A 57 10.21 -2.57 1.22
N GLY A 58 9.63 -2.40 0.03
CA GLY A 58 9.70 -3.40 -1.02
C GLY A 58 8.50 -3.31 -1.95
N ARG A 59 8.19 -4.43 -2.58
CA ARG A 59 7.09 -4.54 -3.52
C ARG A 59 6.02 -5.47 -2.95
N ILE A 60 4.80 -4.98 -2.85
CA ILE A 60 3.68 -5.79 -2.40
C ILE A 60 3.33 -6.80 -3.49
N THR A 61 3.40 -8.07 -3.18
CA THR A 61 3.11 -9.15 -4.12
C THR A 61 1.74 -9.79 -3.86
N ASP A 62 1.21 -9.62 -2.66
CA ASP A 62 -0.12 -10.13 -2.32
C ASP A 62 -0.68 -9.27 -1.20
N GLN A 63 -2.01 -9.16 -1.14
CA GLN A 63 -2.65 -8.41 -0.08
C GLN A 63 -4.03 -8.99 0.22
N GLU A 64 -4.38 -8.98 1.49
CA GLU A 64 -5.58 -9.61 1.99
C GLU A 64 -6.12 -8.85 3.19
N ILE A 65 -7.46 -8.87 3.37
CA ILE A 65 -8.07 -8.43 4.62
C ILE A 65 -8.78 -9.65 5.22
N GLU A 66 -8.55 -9.87 6.52
CA GLU A 66 -9.02 -11.09 7.16
C GLU A 66 -9.27 -10.88 8.64
N HIS A 67 -10.15 -11.73 9.18
CA HIS A 67 -10.33 -11.81 10.62
C HIS A 67 -9.25 -12.72 11.20
N GLU A 68 -8.53 -12.21 12.18
CA GLU A 68 -7.47 -12.96 12.82
C GLU A 68 -7.25 -12.43 14.23
N ALA A 69 -6.90 -13.31 15.16
CA ALA A 69 -6.66 -12.91 16.54
C ALA A 69 -5.54 -11.90 16.63
N GLY A 70 -5.71 -10.92 17.51
CA GLY A 70 -4.75 -9.85 17.71
C GLY A 70 -5.33 -8.49 17.31
N GLY A 71 -4.91 -7.44 17.98
CA GLY A 71 -5.41 -6.10 17.74
C GLY A 71 -6.93 -6.05 17.87
N THR A 72 -7.60 -5.43 16.91
CA THR A 72 -9.06 -5.35 16.90
C THR A 72 -9.73 -6.60 16.32
N GLY A 73 -8.95 -7.56 15.84
CA GLY A 73 -9.50 -8.79 15.25
C GLY A 73 -9.67 -8.73 13.74
N LEU A 74 -9.38 -7.61 13.12
CA LEU A 74 -9.45 -7.47 11.67
C LEU A 74 -8.14 -6.85 11.22
N ARG A 75 -7.48 -7.45 10.22
CA ARG A 75 -6.19 -6.95 9.74
C ARG A 75 -6.07 -7.02 8.24
N TYR A 76 -5.25 -6.12 7.70
CA TYR A 76 -4.70 -6.24 6.36
C TYR A 76 -3.37 -6.98 6.45
N SER A 77 -3.19 -7.98 5.60
CA SER A 77 -1.94 -8.73 5.52
C SER A 77 -1.32 -8.51 4.15
N PHE A 78 -0.03 -8.24 4.13
CA PHE A 78 0.71 -7.96 2.91
C PHE A 78 1.93 -8.87 2.81
N ASP A 79 2.09 -9.47 1.64
CA ASP A 79 3.36 -10.12 1.30
C ASP A 79 4.20 -9.09 0.57
N ILE A 80 5.40 -8.85 1.05
CA ILE A 80 6.29 -7.83 0.51
C ILE A 80 7.63 -8.46 0.16
N LYS A 81 8.06 -8.29 -1.10
CA LYS A 81 9.38 -8.73 -1.53
C LYS A 81 10.37 -7.59 -1.52
N ASN A 82 11.50 -7.84 -0.92
CA ASN A 82 12.62 -6.91 -0.91
C ASN A 82 13.88 -7.70 -1.19
N LYS A 83 14.54 -7.38 -2.31
CA LYS A 83 15.78 -8.04 -2.72
C LYS A 83 15.64 -9.56 -2.78
N GLY A 84 14.52 -10.02 -3.32
CA GLY A 84 14.26 -11.44 -3.48
C GLY A 84 13.80 -12.18 -2.24
N VAL A 85 13.67 -11.48 -1.13
CA VAL A 85 13.23 -12.08 0.13
C VAL A 85 11.80 -11.66 0.42
N ALA A 86 10.97 -12.61 0.82
CA ALA A 86 9.56 -12.36 1.10
C ALA A 86 9.34 -12.17 2.59
N TYR A 87 8.55 -11.15 2.90
CA TYR A 87 8.16 -10.81 4.27
C TYR A 87 6.65 -10.71 4.35
N GLU A 88 6.11 -10.98 5.52
CA GLU A 88 4.69 -10.79 5.80
C GLU A 88 4.53 -9.65 6.80
N VAL A 89 3.65 -8.70 6.47
CA VAL A 89 3.36 -7.56 7.35
C VAL A 89 1.86 -7.50 7.58
N GLY A 90 1.46 -7.50 8.84
CA GLY A 90 0.06 -7.38 9.23
C GLY A 90 -0.19 -6.01 9.84
N VAL A 91 -1.23 -5.34 9.38
CA VAL A 91 -1.63 -4.02 9.88
C VAL A 91 -3.06 -4.11 10.38
N ASP A 92 -3.28 -3.71 11.63
CA ASP A 92 -4.61 -3.72 12.21
C ASP A 92 -5.53 -2.79 11.43
N ALA A 93 -6.63 -3.33 10.93
CA ALA A 93 -7.56 -2.56 10.10
C ALA A 93 -8.40 -1.57 10.91
N GLY A 94 -8.36 -1.65 12.21
CA GLY A 94 -9.05 -0.71 13.08
C GLY A 94 -8.16 0.43 13.54
N THR A 95 -6.93 0.14 13.93
CA THR A 95 -6.03 1.11 14.58
C THR A 95 -4.85 1.51 13.72
N GLY A 96 -4.47 0.70 12.75
CA GLY A 96 -3.28 0.96 11.95
C GLY A 96 -2.00 0.46 12.60
N ALA A 97 -2.07 -0.23 13.72
CA ALA A 97 -0.89 -0.78 14.36
C ALA A 97 -0.30 -1.91 13.53
N VAL A 98 1.02 -1.98 13.48
CA VAL A 98 1.70 -3.10 12.84
C VAL A 98 1.69 -4.27 13.82
N LEU A 99 0.96 -5.32 13.48
CA LEU A 99 0.80 -6.49 14.33
C LEU A 99 1.78 -7.60 14.01
N GLU A 100 2.30 -7.57 12.78
CA GLU A 100 3.20 -8.61 12.31
C GLU A 100 4.16 -8.01 11.30
N ASN A 101 5.44 -8.40 11.37
CA ASN A 101 6.45 -7.97 10.41
C ASN A 101 7.58 -8.98 10.49
N LYS A 102 7.48 -10.03 9.68
CA LYS A 102 8.39 -11.15 9.81
C LYS A 102 8.76 -11.72 8.44
N LEU A 103 9.84 -12.46 8.44
CA LEU A 103 10.26 -13.22 7.28
C LEU A 103 9.22 -14.29 6.98
N GLU A 104 8.80 -14.38 5.74
CA GLU A 104 7.95 -15.46 5.30
C GLU A 104 8.78 -16.72 5.17
N GLY A 105 8.14 -17.90 5.21
CA GLY A 105 8.89 -19.14 5.15
C GLY A 105 9.71 -19.29 3.87
N LYS A 106 10.40 -20.41 3.76
CA LYS A 106 11.32 -20.65 2.65
C LYS A 106 10.64 -20.69 1.29
N ASN A 107 9.37 -21.03 1.25
CA ASN A 107 8.63 -21.11 0.00
C ASN A 107 7.46 -20.16 0.06
N PRO A 108 7.72 -18.87 -0.07
CA PRO A 108 6.64 -17.90 -0.15
C PRO A 108 6.00 -18.05 -1.50
N ASP A 109 4.74 -18.25 -1.54
CA ASP A 109 4.04 -18.40 -2.80
C ASP A 109 3.59 -17.07 -3.40
#